data_56fbe82595fbdef8aa601de1c1854bf4
#
_entry.id   56fbe82595fbdef8aa601de1c1854bf4
#
_cell.length_a   1.000
_cell.length_b   1.000
_cell.length_c   1.000
_cell.angle_alpha   90.00
_cell.angle_beta   90.00
_cell.angle_gamma   90.00
#
_symmetry.space_group_name_H-M   'P 1'
#
loop_
_entity.id
_entity.type
_entity.pdbx_description
1 polymer ?
#
loop_
_entity_poly.entity_id
_entity_poly.type
_entity_poly.pdbx_seq_one_letter_code
_entity_poly.pdbx_strand_id
1 'polypeptide(L)'
;MVNGTFLILLTMTEYGIGDRLQVEDDICTVKFIGKIESWPTEIALGVEWDNAERGRHSGEINGKVYFVTSKPGAGSFLKLSKVQRIPRFTFLEALRDAYGSSEKIDDNLYIGGKKIENFGFERLNALNSNYESLKSVSLVKKSINRAFGSTDDSKVIAQSLRNVQSLDLGYNLFSTFAHICDLLDNLRSLTTVNISGNKIDDLDSHILHGGRTYPRIKELYVVNCNLSSRVLKELFKIFPSVEILDASGNDLSALTGQDLEGVPQSLRELRLSNTGLTCIPPAILKSKVETLDLSDNFVASLPDGVEIVSDVRVLDLSHNSITQWDIIDQINVTFPNLSSLNIEGNPAFTQSQGKWDSDRDTVWFLNTLARFDNLKRLNGTILSENDRVEAETYFVSQIIQGQVTYDRNLRRWSYLDKKYGIERAMQRQQQRSLPRDKWINKVIVELTFLSKKHGNELFKSKFLRTSTVRYVKGFVASKLGADIFEIRLHRCVGDKVFEELEREFSQIRDMHLDDGDSIFVEV
;
A
#
# COMPACT_ATOMS: atom_id res chain seq x y z
N MET A 1 -1.15 -30.56 -47.40
CA MET A 1 -0.07 -31.25 -46.58
C MET A 1 0.50 -30.34 -45.47
N VAL A 2 -0.01 -29.14 -45.26
CA VAL A 2 0.50 -28.23 -44.18
C VAL A 2 -0.25 -28.41 -42.86
N ASN A 3 -1.49 -28.91 -42.88
CA ASN A 3 -2.30 -29.11 -41.67
C ASN A 3 -1.98 -30.34 -40.81
N GLY A 4 -1.34 -31.37 -41.42
CA GLY A 4 -1.01 -32.61 -40.71
C GLY A 4 0.18 -32.49 -39.80
N THR A 5 1.15 -31.67 -40.16
CA THR A 5 2.40 -31.47 -39.37
C THR A 5 2.13 -30.57 -38.14
N PHE A 6 1.18 -29.66 -38.23
CA PHE A 6 0.79 -28.77 -37.13
C PHE A 6 0.00 -29.54 -36.06
N LEU A 7 -0.86 -30.47 -36.46
CA LEU A 7 -1.62 -31.32 -35.55
C LEU A 7 -0.77 -32.35 -34.79
N ILE A 8 0.28 -32.86 -35.44
CA ILE A 8 1.23 -33.83 -34.84
C ILE A 8 2.16 -33.13 -33.82
N LEU A 9 2.47 -31.83 -34.01
CA LEU A 9 3.25 -31.04 -33.06
C LEU A 9 2.48 -30.70 -31.80
N LEU A 10 1.17 -30.50 -31.88
CA LEU A 10 0.29 -30.24 -30.73
C LEU A 10 0.11 -31.45 -29.80
N THR A 11 0.29 -32.67 -30.31
CA THR A 11 0.19 -33.91 -29.52
C THR A 11 1.48 -34.31 -28.80
N MET A 12 2.59 -33.61 -29.02
CA MET A 12 3.92 -33.94 -28.46
C MET A 12 4.40 -32.96 -27.38
N THR A 13 3.72 -31.88 -27.11
CA THR A 13 4.10 -30.94 -26.04
C THR A 13 3.09 -30.98 -24.91
N GLU A 14 3.56 -31.24 -23.69
CA GLU A 14 2.76 -31.11 -22.46
C GLU A 14 2.43 -29.64 -22.11
N TYR A 15 2.78 -28.69 -22.97
CA TYR A 15 2.66 -27.25 -22.76
C TYR A 15 1.70 -26.63 -23.76
N GLY A 16 0.86 -25.74 -23.26
CA GLY A 16 -0.04 -24.89 -24.04
C GLY A 16 0.39 -23.41 -24.02
N ILE A 17 -0.13 -22.64 -25.00
CA ILE A 17 -0.06 -21.17 -24.91
C ILE A 17 -0.91 -20.74 -23.73
N GLY A 18 -0.38 -19.84 -22.88
CA GLY A 18 -1.00 -19.41 -21.62
C GLY A 18 -0.50 -20.20 -20.40
N ASP A 19 0.15 -21.36 -20.59
CA ASP A 19 0.72 -22.10 -19.48
C ASP A 19 1.78 -21.27 -18.75
N ARG A 20 1.80 -21.42 -17.43
CA ARG A 20 2.78 -20.76 -16.57
C ARG A 20 3.87 -21.72 -16.16
N LEU A 21 5.09 -21.22 -16.12
CA LEU A 21 6.28 -21.98 -15.80
C LEU A 21 7.13 -21.23 -14.77
N GLN A 22 7.66 -21.95 -13.81
CA GLN A 22 8.67 -21.43 -12.89
C GLN A 22 10.04 -21.90 -13.35
N VAL A 23 10.93 -20.98 -13.66
CA VAL A 23 12.31 -21.26 -14.07
C VAL A 23 13.22 -20.60 -13.06
N GLU A 24 13.87 -21.40 -12.22
CA GLU A 24 14.60 -20.93 -11.04
C GLU A 24 13.62 -20.18 -10.09
N ASP A 25 13.89 -18.90 -9.78
CA ASP A 25 13.05 -18.08 -8.90
C ASP A 25 12.01 -17.26 -9.65
N ASP A 26 12.04 -17.23 -10.99
CA ASP A 26 11.16 -16.41 -11.80
C ASP A 26 10.06 -17.22 -12.48
N ILE A 27 8.91 -16.59 -12.65
CA ILE A 27 7.74 -17.17 -13.33
C ILE A 27 7.55 -16.50 -14.68
N CYS A 28 7.16 -17.29 -15.69
CA CYS A 28 6.83 -16.80 -17.02
C CYS A 28 5.57 -17.45 -17.59
N THR A 29 5.00 -16.83 -18.62
CA THR A 29 3.85 -17.33 -19.38
C THR A 29 4.30 -17.74 -20.78
N VAL A 30 3.86 -18.90 -21.25
CA VAL A 30 4.13 -19.38 -22.62
C VAL A 30 3.28 -18.59 -23.61
N LYS A 31 3.91 -17.89 -24.55
CA LYS A 31 3.25 -17.08 -25.60
C LYS A 31 3.42 -17.66 -27.01
N PHE A 32 4.39 -18.55 -27.19
CA PHE A 32 4.67 -19.18 -28.48
C PHE A 32 5.25 -20.58 -28.29
N ILE A 33 4.84 -21.51 -29.14
CA ILE A 33 5.39 -22.87 -29.22
C ILE A 33 5.67 -23.18 -30.68
N GLY A 34 6.93 -23.45 -31.02
CA GLY A 34 7.29 -23.77 -32.41
C GLY A 34 8.78 -23.72 -32.67
N LYS A 35 9.15 -23.86 -33.94
CA LYS A 35 10.55 -23.73 -34.40
C LYS A 35 10.87 -22.28 -34.69
N ILE A 36 12.06 -21.85 -34.30
CA ILE A 36 12.62 -20.54 -34.64
C ILE A 36 13.83 -20.71 -35.52
N GLU A 37 14.16 -19.67 -36.29
CA GLU A 37 15.30 -19.75 -37.23
C GLU A 37 16.61 -20.08 -36.56
N SER A 38 16.84 -19.61 -35.34
CA SER A 38 18.04 -19.88 -34.56
C SER A 38 18.11 -21.31 -34.05
N TRP A 39 16.97 -22.05 -33.98
CA TRP A 39 16.91 -23.45 -33.52
C TRP A 39 16.01 -24.28 -34.44
N PRO A 40 16.48 -24.62 -35.68
CA PRO A 40 15.64 -25.29 -36.68
C PRO A 40 15.27 -26.74 -36.34
N THR A 41 16.07 -27.39 -35.50
CA THR A 41 15.92 -28.80 -35.11
C THR A 41 15.22 -28.99 -33.77
N GLU A 42 15.05 -27.93 -32.97
CA GLU A 42 14.48 -27.99 -31.63
C GLU A 42 13.27 -27.09 -31.50
N ILE A 43 12.28 -27.49 -30.67
CA ILE A 43 11.13 -26.66 -30.39
C ILE A 43 11.52 -25.60 -29.36
N ALA A 44 11.19 -24.35 -29.66
CA ALA A 44 11.30 -23.20 -28.77
C ALA A 44 9.97 -22.90 -28.10
N LEU A 45 10.00 -22.56 -26.84
CA LEU A 45 8.93 -21.88 -26.14
C LEU A 45 9.27 -20.38 -26.07
N GLY A 46 8.48 -19.55 -26.71
CA GLY A 46 8.51 -18.10 -26.50
C GLY A 46 7.76 -17.78 -25.23
N VAL A 47 8.42 -17.16 -24.28
CA VAL A 47 7.85 -16.86 -22.96
C VAL A 47 7.91 -15.38 -22.64
N GLU A 48 6.93 -14.91 -21.87
CA GLU A 48 6.91 -13.60 -21.26
C GLU A 48 7.13 -13.74 -19.75
N TRP A 49 8.20 -13.10 -19.25
CA TRP A 49 8.54 -13.12 -17.83
C TRP A 49 7.65 -12.16 -17.04
N ASP A 50 7.28 -12.53 -15.82
CA ASP A 50 6.58 -11.64 -14.88
C ASP A 50 7.49 -10.49 -14.44
N ASN A 51 8.76 -10.81 -14.17
CA ASN A 51 9.84 -9.85 -14.02
C ASN A 51 10.39 -9.47 -15.40
N ALA A 52 10.02 -8.30 -15.92
CA ALA A 52 10.42 -7.85 -17.25
C ALA A 52 11.93 -7.73 -17.44
N GLU A 53 12.71 -7.49 -16.37
CA GLU A 53 14.17 -7.35 -16.42
C GLU A 53 14.88 -8.66 -16.79
N ARG A 54 14.23 -9.81 -16.59
CA ARG A 54 14.76 -11.11 -17.02
C ARG A 54 14.63 -11.35 -18.53
N GLY A 55 13.75 -10.64 -19.17
CA GLY A 55 13.51 -10.73 -20.62
C GLY A 55 14.69 -10.20 -21.43
N ARG A 56 14.68 -10.48 -22.72
CA ARG A 56 15.75 -10.09 -23.66
C ARG A 56 15.23 -9.34 -24.88
N HIS A 57 13.94 -9.49 -25.21
CA HIS A 57 13.28 -8.93 -26.38
C HIS A 57 11.77 -8.91 -26.18
N SER A 58 11.02 -8.31 -27.11
CA SER A 58 9.54 -8.25 -27.05
C SER A 58 8.85 -9.33 -27.90
N GLY A 59 9.53 -10.45 -28.18
CA GLY A 59 9.02 -11.57 -28.98
C GLY A 59 9.48 -11.56 -30.44
N GLU A 60 10.41 -10.68 -30.79
CA GLU A 60 11.01 -10.54 -32.12
C GLU A 60 12.47 -11.00 -32.12
N ILE A 61 12.89 -11.72 -33.17
CA ILE A 61 14.30 -12.07 -33.45
C ILE A 61 14.55 -11.82 -34.95
N ASN A 62 15.64 -11.12 -35.28
CA ASN A 62 16.07 -10.81 -36.63
C ASN A 62 14.97 -10.21 -37.53
N GLY A 63 14.14 -9.31 -36.97
CA GLY A 63 13.04 -8.67 -37.68
C GLY A 63 11.79 -9.53 -37.88
N LYS A 64 11.77 -10.75 -37.32
CA LYS A 64 10.61 -11.65 -37.37
C LYS A 64 9.94 -11.73 -36.00
N VAL A 65 8.65 -11.36 -35.95
CA VAL A 65 7.82 -11.42 -34.75
C VAL A 65 7.23 -12.82 -34.60
N TYR A 66 7.43 -13.45 -33.46
CA TYR A 66 6.90 -14.77 -33.11
C TYR A 66 5.76 -14.66 -32.09
N PHE A 67 5.84 -13.69 -31.19
CA PHE A 67 4.81 -13.36 -30.20
C PHE A 67 4.96 -11.90 -29.76
N VAL A 68 4.02 -11.40 -28.99
CA VAL A 68 4.04 -10.04 -28.44
C VAL A 68 3.98 -10.14 -26.92
N THR A 69 4.79 -9.32 -26.23
CA THR A 69 4.79 -9.18 -24.78
C THR A 69 3.94 -7.98 -24.35
N SER A 70 3.31 -8.07 -23.18
CA SER A 70 2.56 -6.97 -22.57
C SER A 70 3.48 -5.85 -22.10
N LYS A 71 4.69 -6.23 -21.62
CA LYS A 71 5.73 -5.27 -21.22
C LYS A 71 6.91 -5.35 -22.21
N PRO A 72 7.42 -4.19 -22.68
CA PRO A 72 8.58 -4.17 -23.57
C PRO A 72 9.78 -4.90 -22.94
N GLY A 73 10.44 -5.74 -23.74
CA GLY A 73 11.65 -6.45 -23.31
C GLY A 73 11.43 -7.69 -22.45
N ALA A 74 10.20 -7.99 -22.00
CA ALA A 74 9.90 -9.09 -21.10
C ALA A 74 9.96 -10.48 -21.72
N GLY A 75 10.24 -10.62 -23.02
CA GLY A 75 10.24 -11.89 -23.75
C GLY A 75 11.58 -12.60 -23.74
N SER A 76 11.53 -13.92 -23.84
CA SER A 76 12.68 -14.80 -24.09
C SER A 76 12.26 -16.06 -24.84
N PHE A 77 13.24 -16.76 -25.45
CA PHE A 77 13.03 -18.12 -25.94
C PHE A 77 13.73 -19.13 -25.05
N LEU A 78 13.01 -20.18 -24.68
CA LEU A 78 13.50 -21.32 -23.92
C LEU A 78 13.46 -22.58 -24.80
N LYS A 79 14.48 -23.44 -24.69
CA LYS A 79 14.46 -24.71 -25.36
C LYS A 79 13.52 -25.67 -24.63
N LEU A 80 12.64 -26.35 -25.39
CA LEU A 80 11.70 -27.31 -24.81
C LEU A 80 12.40 -28.38 -23.98
N SER A 81 13.53 -28.91 -24.47
CA SER A 81 14.35 -29.93 -23.78
C SER A 81 14.82 -29.49 -22.37
N LYS A 82 14.99 -28.20 -22.14
CA LYS A 82 15.32 -27.66 -20.81
C LYS A 82 14.09 -27.50 -19.94
N VAL A 83 12.99 -27.08 -20.52
CA VAL A 83 11.73 -26.78 -19.79
C VAL A 83 11.04 -28.06 -19.32
N GLN A 84 11.09 -29.16 -20.09
CA GLN A 84 10.48 -30.45 -19.72
C GLN A 84 10.96 -31.03 -18.37
N ARG A 85 12.08 -30.54 -17.83
CA ARG A 85 12.63 -30.96 -16.54
C ARG A 85 12.13 -30.09 -15.36
N ILE A 86 11.30 -29.09 -15.61
CA ILE A 86 10.80 -28.18 -14.58
C ILE A 86 9.58 -28.86 -13.94
N PRO A 87 9.58 -29.08 -12.63
CA PRO A 87 8.46 -29.72 -11.95
C PRO A 87 7.22 -28.83 -11.98
N ARG A 88 6.06 -29.43 -12.18
CA ARG A 88 4.72 -28.84 -12.04
C ARG A 88 3.86 -29.81 -11.24
N PHE A 89 3.15 -29.31 -10.29
CA PHE A 89 2.41 -30.13 -9.35
C PHE A 89 0.90 -29.84 -9.43
N THR A 90 0.11 -30.87 -9.11
CA THR A 90 -1.26 -30.66 -8.70
C THR A 90 -1.31 -30.17 -7.26
N PHE A 91 -2.46 -29.65 -6.82
CA PHE A 91 -2.66 -29.24 -5.44
C PHE A 91 -2.37 -30.39 -4.45
N LEU A 92 -2.86 -31.60 -4.73
CA LEU A 92 -2.69 -32.75 -3.85
C LEU A 92 -1.23 -33.23 -3.77
N GLU A 93 -0.51 -33.19 -4.88
CA GLU A 93 0.93 -33.52 -4.90
C GLU A 93 1.73 -32.52 -4.06
N ALA A 94 1.50 -31.22 -4.24
CA ALA A 94 2.13 -30.18 -3.46
C ALA A 94 1.77 -30.24 -1.97
N LEU A 95 0.50 -30.59 -1.65
CA LEU A 95 0.08 -30.79 -0.28
C LEU A 95 0.84 -31.95 0.38
N ARG A 96 0.96 -33.09 -0.32
CA ARG A 96 1.72 -34.24 0.17
C ARG A 96 3.21 -33.93 0.36
N ASP A 97 3.79 -33.18 -0.56
CA ASP A 97 5.17 -32.72 -0.45
C ASP A 97 5.37 -31.80 0.79
N ALA A 98 4.49 -30.84 0.98
CA ALA A 98 4.62 -29.85 2.06
C ALA A 98 4.24 -30.37 3.46
N TYR A 99 3.26 -31.28 3.53
CA TYR A 99 2.66 -31.70 4.79
C TYR A 99 2.72 -33.23 5.03
N GLY A 100 3.09 -34.01 4.04
CA GLY A 100 3.09 -35.48 4.10
C GLY A 100 4.43 -36.11 4.45
N SER A 101 5.53 -35.38 4.37
CA SER A 101 6.87 -35.93 4.58
C SER A 101 7.22 -36.02 6.06
N SER A 102 7.28 -37.24 6.55
CA SER A 102 8.09 -37.60 7.72
C SER A 102 9.57 -37.77 7.29
N GLU A 103 10.13 -36.82 6.53
CA GLU A 103 11.56 -36.83 6.35
C GLU A 103 12.19 -36.61 7.73
N LYS A 104 12.95 -37.63 8.17
CA LYS A 104 13.82 -37.50 9.34
C LYS A 104 14.72 -36.30 9.10
N ILE A 105 14.48 -35.22 9.82
CA ILE A 105 15.42 -34.10 9.85
C ILE A 105 16.75 -34.70 10.27
N ASP A 106 17.78 -34.51 9.46
CA ASP A 106 19.11 -35.01 9.76
C ASP A 106 19.51 -34.51 11.14
N ASP A 107 19.67 -35.45 12.10
CA ASP A 107 20.02 -35.14 13.50
C ASP A 107 21.36 -34.40 13.65
N ASN A 108 22.04 -34.15 12.52
CA ASN A 108 23.31 -33.47 12.45
C ASN A 108 23.26 -32.05 11.85
N LEU A 109 22.11 -31.40 11.83
CA LEU A 109 22.04 -30.03 11.30
C LEU A 109 22.70 -29.04 12.28
N TYR A 110 23.77 -28.37 11.81
CA TYR A 110 24.48 -27.32 12.56
C TYR A 110 24.27 -25.96 11.87
N ILE A 111 23.85 -24.95 12.62
CA ILE A 111 23.85 -23.54 12.17
C ILE A 111 24.79 -22.75 13.08
N GLY A 112 25.82 -22.14 12.50
CA GLY A 112 26.79 -21.34 13.25
C GLY A 112 27.58 -22.11 14.30
N GLY A 113 27.83 -23.42 14.08
CA GLY A 113 28.59 -24.28 14.99
C GLY A 113 27.80 -24.81 16.19
N LYS A 114 26.50 -24.52 16.30
CA LYS A 114 25.62 -25.09 17.32
C LYS A 114 24.70 -26.14 16.72
N LYS A 115 24.62 -27.32 17.37
CA LYS A 115 23.67 -28.37 16.99
C LYS A 115 22.26 -27.87 17.25
N ILE A 116 21.37 -27.99 16.24
CA ILE A 116 19.95 -27.67 16.43
C ILE A 116 19.30 -28.86 17.11
N GLU A 117 18.75 -28.65 18.29
CA GLU A 117 17.93 -29.67 18.94
C GLU A 117 16.56 -29.75 18.27
N ASN A 118 16.22 -30.94 17.78
CA ASN A 118 14.96 -31.25 17.08
C ASN A 118 13.72 -31.21 17.98
N PHE A 119 13.76 -30.47 19.09
CA PHE A 119 12.70 -30.43 20.09
C PHE A 119 11.43 -29.81 19.51
N GLY A 120 10.43 -30.63 19.25
CA GLY A 120 9.12 -30.20 18.77
C GLY A 120 8.83 -30.37 17.27
N PHE A 121 9.83 -30.56 16.41
CA PHE A 121 9.63 -30.74 14.97
C PHE A 121 8.90 -32.07 14.65
N GLU A 122 9.22 -33.17 15.32
CA GLU A 122 8.50 -34.44 15.16
C GLU A 122 7.01 -34.29 15.51
N ARG A 123 6.70 -33.58 16.58
CA ARG A 123 5.32 -33.30 16.99
C ARG A 123 4.61 -32.39 15.99
N LEU A 124 5.31 -31.39 15.46
CA LEU A 124 4.79 -30.50 14.42
C LEU A 124 4.52 -31.26 13.12
N ASN A 125 5.45 -32.12 12.69
CA ASN A 125 5.30 -32.95 11.49
C ASN A 125 4.15 -33.97 11.65
N ALA A 126 4.01 -34.58 12.82
CA ALA A 126 2.90 -35.48 13.11
C ALA A 126 1.54 -34.76 13.12
N LEU A 127 1.48 -33.52 13.60
CA LEU A 127 0.29 -32.69 13.55
C LEU A 127 -0.03 -32.25 12.10
N ASN A 128 0.98 -31.86 11.34
CA ASN A 128 0.81 -31.43 9.94
C ASN A 128 0.44 -32.60 9.01
N SER A 129 0.90 -33.82 9.28
CA SER A 129 0.49 -35.01 8.50
C SER A 129 -0.94 -35.47 8.78
N ASN A 130 -1.55 -34.97 9.86
CA ASN A 130 -2.99 -35.17 10.09
C ASN A 130 -3.79 -34.07 9.37
N TYR A 131 -4.03 -34.24 8.10
CA TYR A 131 -4.74 -33.26 7.26
C TYR A 131 -6.11 -32.84 7.81
N GLU A 132 -6.81 -33.70 8.54
CA GLU A 132 -8.10 -33.39 9.13
C GLU A 132 -8.00 -32.35 10.27
N SER A 133 -6.83 -32.21 10.88
CA SER A 133 -6.58 -31.21 11.94
C SER A 133 -6.22 -29.83 11.39
N LEU A 134 -5.86 -29.72 10.11
CA LEU A 134 -5.42 -28.48 9.52
C LEU A 134 -6.57 -27.48 9.41
N LYS A 135 -6.35 -26.28 9.92
CA LYS A 135 -7.23 -25.11 9.74
C LYS A 135 -6.71 -24.13 8.72
N SER A 136 -5.40 -24.11 8.51
CA SER A 136 -4.72 -23.26 7.53
C SER A 136 -3.74 -24.10 6.73
N VAL A 137 -3.77 -23.93 5.41
CA VAL A 137 -2.85 -24.56 4.47
C VAL A 137 -2.17 -23.48 3.65
N SER A 138 -0.83 -23.46 3.67
CA SER A 138 -0.02 -22.57 2.84
C SER A 138 0.84 -23.39 1.87
N LEU A 139 0.60 -23.18 0.58
CA LEU A 139 1.33 -23.81 -0.53
C LEU A 139 1.91 -22.72 -1.46
N VAL A 140 2.47 -21.68 -0.89
CA VAL A 140 3.10 -20.57 -1.62
C VAL A 140 4.32 -21.07 -2.38
N LYS A 141 4.45 -20.67 -3.66
CA LYS A 141 5.61 -21.02 -4.52
C LYS A 141 5.88 -22.53 -4.64
N LYS A 142 4.81 -23.34 -4.71
CA LYS A 142 4.93 -24.80 -4.88
C LYS A 142 4.76 -25.28 -6.32
N SER A 143 4.86 -24.39 -7.31
CA SER A 143 4.71 -24.69 -8.75
C SER A 143 3.42 -25.43 -9.10
N ILE A 144 2.33 -25.13 -8.41
CA ILE A 144 1.02 -25.73 -8.62
C ILE A 144 0.39 -25.09 -9.85
N ASN A 145 0.04 -25.90 -10.86
CA ASN A 145 -0.58 -25.41 -12.10
C ASN A 145 -2.04 -25.85 -12.27
N ARG A 146 -2.53 -26.82 -11.48
CA ARG A 146 -3.91 -27.33 -11.57
C ARG A 146 -4.42 -27.86 -10.24
N ALA A 147 -5.73 -27.86 -10.09
CA ALA A 147 -6.40 -28.36 -8.89
C ALA A 147 -6.24 -29.87 -8.70
N PHE A 148 -6.51 -30.63 -9.76
CA PHE A 148 -6.58 -32.08 -9.72
C PHE A 148 -5.74 -32.72 -10.84
N GLY A 149 -5.14 -33.87 -10.55
CA GLY A 149 -4.51 -34.76 -11.52
C GLY A 149 -5.45 -35.88 -11.98
N SER A 150 -6.39 -36.28 -11.10
CA SER A 150 -7.40 -37.30 -11.36
C SER A 150 -8.76 -36.92 -10.76
N THR A 151 -9.81 -37.60 -11.17
CA THR A 151 -11.17 -37.41 -10.62
C THR A 151 -11.28 -37.83 -9.15
N ASP A 152 -10.40 -38.68 -8.65
CA ASP A 152 -10.42 -39.12 -7.26
C ASP A 152 -9.75 -38.12 -6.32
N ASP A 153 -8.87 -37.23 -6.83
CA ASP A 153 -8.19 -36.20 -6.04
C ASP A 153 -9.20 -35.28 -5.34
N SER A 154 -10.29 -34.93 -6.01
CA SER A 154 -11.34 -34.07 -5.45
C SER A 154 -11.96 -34.65 -4.21
N LYS A 155 -12.22 -35.98 -4.21
CA LYS A 155 -12.80 -36.69 -3.05
C LYS A 155 -11.81 -36.75 -1.89
N VAL A 156 -10.53 -37.01 -2.19
CA VAL A 156 -9.46 -37.05 -1.17
C VAL A 156 -9.35 -35.69 -0.51
N ILE A 157 -9.29 -34.60 -1.31
CA ILE A 157 -9.20 -33.24 -0.80
C ILE A 157 -10.40 -32.87 0.07
N ALA A 158 -11.63 -33.15 -0.41
CA ALA A 158 -12.85 -32.84 0.31
C ALA A 158 -12.96 -33.58 1.67
N GLN A 159 -12.45 -34.80 1.76
CA GLN A 159 -12.45 -35.58 2.99
C GLN A 159 -11.32 -35.15 3.94
N SER A 160 -10.10 -35.04 3.42
CA SER A 160 -8.91 -34.75 4.25
C SER A 160 -8.85 -33.33 4.75
N LEU A 161 -9.30 -32.34 3.97
CA LEU A 161 -9.18 -30.91 4.28
C LEU A 161 -10.51 -30.27 4.68
N ARG A 162 -11.44 -31.05 5.20
CA ARG A 162 -12.80 -30.58 5.58
C ARG A 162 -12.84 -29.44 6.59
N ASN A 163 -11.78 -29.26 7.40
CA ASN A 163 -11.70 -28.27 8.47
C ASN A 163 -10.84 -27.04 8.09
N VAL A 164 -10.30 -27.00 6.87
CA VAL A 164 -9.44 -25.89 6.42
C VAL A 164 -10.29 -24.64 6.21
N GLN A 165 -9.92 -23.57 6.91
CA GLN A 165 -10.58 -22.26 6.88
C GLN A 165 -9.78 -21.24 6.08
N SER A 166 -8.45 -21.38 6.03
CA SER A 166 -7.55 -20.47 5.30
C SER A 166 -6.70 -21.25 4.32
N LEU A 167 -6.65 -20.79 3.06
CA LEU A 167 -5.87 -21.39 1.99
C LEU A 167 -5.03 -20.32 1.31
N ASP A 168 -3.71 -20.52 1.33
CA ASP A 168 -2.76 -19.68 0.65
C ASP A 168 -2.09 -20.44 -0.51
N LEU A 169 -2.40 -19.99 -1.73
CA LEU A 169 -1.88 -20.49 -3.01
C LEU A 169 -1.05 -19.44 -3.74
N GLY A 170 -0.54 -18.46 -3.03
CA GLY A 170 0.22 -17.35 -3.62
C GLY A 170 1.41 -17.79 -4.46
N TYR A 171 1.66 -17.05 -5.55
CA TYR A 171 2.82 -17.25 -6.42
C TYR A 171 2.98 -18.67 -6.98
N ASN A 172 1.87 -19.29 -7.37
CA ASN A 172 1.85 -20.56 -8.09
C ASN A 172 1.70 -20.36 -9.60
N LEU A 173 1.35 -21.38 -10.30
CA LEU A 173 1.31 -21.43 -11.77
C LEU A 173 -0.13 -21.51 -12.32
N PHE A 174 -1.12 -21.10 -11.53
CA PHE A 174 -2.49 -21.06 -12.03
C PHE A 174 -2.63 -20.00 -13.13
N SER A 175 -3.16 -20.42 -14.27
CA SER A 175 -3.45 -19.57 -15.43
C SER A 175 -4.94 -19.36 -15.66
N THR A 176 -5.80 -20.17 -15.03
CA THR A 176 -7.26 -20.07 -15.12
C THR A 176 -7.91 -20.05 -13.74
N PHE A 177 -8.97 -19.27 -13.60
CA PHE A 177 -9.74 -19.22 -12.37
C PHE A 177 -10.57 -20.51 -12.13
N ALA A 178 -10.78 -21.32 -13.19
CA ALA A 178 -11.49 -22.58 -13.08
C ALA A 178 -10.88 -23.54 -12.04
N HIS A 179 -9.56 -23.66 -12.03
CA HIS A 179 -8.87 -24.49 -11.05
C HIS A 179 -9.04 -24.01 -9.61
N ILE A 180 -9.14 -22.70 -9.40
CA ILE A 180 -9.43 -22.13 -8.09
C ILE A 180 -10.87 -22.48 -7.68
N CYS A 181 -11.84 -22.32 -8.57
CA CYS A 181 -13.22 -22.72 -8.33
C CYS A 181 -13.36 -24.22 -8.00
N ASP A 182 -12.61 -25.06 -8.71
CA ASP A 182 -12.63 -26.52 -8.46
C ASP A 182 -12.12 -26.85 -7.05
N LEU A 183 -11.12 -26.15 -6.53
CA LEU A 183 -10.68 -26.27 -5.14
C LEU A 183 -11.75 -25.74 -4.18
N LEU A 184 -12.32 -24.56 -4.45
CA LEU A 184 -13.35 -23.96 -3.61
C LEU A 184 -14.60 -24.85 -3.50
N ASP A 185 -15.00 -25.54 -4.56
CA ASP A 185 -16.15 -26.47 -4.54
C ASP A 185 -15.95 -27.62 -3.55
N ASN A 186 -14.70 -28.03 -3.33
CA ASN A 186 -14.34 -29.16 -2.46
C ASN A 186 -13.96 -28.75 -1.03
N LEU A 187 -13.52 -27.51 -0.80
CA LEU A 187 -13.06 -27.01 0.50
C LEU A 187 -14.16 -26.15 1.15
N ARG A 188 -15.18 -26.79 1.69
CA ARG A 188 -16.43 -26.13 2.13
C ARG A 188 -16.31 -25.27 3.37
N SER A 189 -15.28 -25.45 4.18
CA SER A 189 -15.04 -24.67 5.41
C SER A 189 -14.20 -23.41 5.19
N LEU A 190 -13.72 -23.18 3.95
CA LEU A 190 -12.89 -22.01 3.63
C LEU A 190 -13.65 -20.70 3.86
N THR A 191 -12.95 -19.78 4.51
CA THR A 191 -13.37 -18.38 4.71
C THR A 191 -12.35 -17.40 4.17
N THR A 192 -11.06 -17.79 4.10
CA THR A 192 -9.95 -16.96 3.64
C THR A 192 -9.22 -17.63 2.49
N VAL A 193 -9.04 -16.93 1.38
CA VAL A 193 -8.35 -17.42 0.18
C VAL A 193 -7.35 -16.40 -0.31
N ASN A 194 -6.10 -16.81 -0.45
CA ASN A 194 -5.03 -16.04 -1.09
C ASN A 194 -4.56 -16.76 -2.36
N ILE A 195 -4.72 -16.10 -3.51
CA ILE A 195 -4.23 -16.53 -4.81
C ILE A 195 -3.30 -15.51 -5.47
N SER A 196 -2.76 -14.59 -4.68
CA SER A 196 -1.89 -13.51 -5.15
C SER A 196 -0.71 -14.04 -5.97
N GLY A 197 -0.27 -13.28 -6.98
CA GLY A 197 0.86 -13.63 -7.83
C GLY A 197 0.56 -14.72 -8.87
N ASN A 198 -0.69 -15.20 -8.99
CA ASN A 198 -1.11 -16.06 -10.10
C ASN A 198 -1.68 -15.18 -11.22
N LYS A 199 -1.17 -15.30 -12.44
CA LYS A 199 -1.72 -14.55 -13.57
C LYS A 199 -2.96 -15.25 -14.12
N ILE A 200 -4.09 -14.63 -13.85
CA ILE A 200 -5.40 -15.12 -14.27
C ILE A 200 -5.89 -14.14 -15.33
N ASP A 201 -5.58 -14.41 -16.59
CA ASP A 201 -5.80 -13.46 -17.69
C ASP A 201 -7.29 -13.21 -17.99
N ASP A 202 -8.20 -14.15 -17.67
CA ASP A 202 -9.64 -13.95 -17.85
C ASP A 202 -10.44 -14.89 -16.92
N LEU A 203 -11.66 -14.45 -16.56
CA LEU A 203 -12.65 -15.34 -15.98
C LEU A 203 -13.33 -16.07 -17.14
N ASP A 204 -13.11 -17.38 -17.23
CA ASP A 204 -13.78 -18.22 -18.21
C ASP A 204 -15.26 -17.90 -18.26
N SER A 205 -15.80 -17.72 -19.46
CA SER A 205 -17.22 -17.48 -19.67
C SER A 205 -18.11 -18.56 -19.03
N HIS A 206 -17.61 -19.78 -18.87
CA HIS A 206 -18.27 -20.87 -18.16
C HIS A 206 -18.38 -20.63 -16.65
N ILE A 207 -17.44 -19.91 -16.03
CA ILE A 207 -17.53 -19.55 -14.61
C ILE A 207 -18.58 -18.48 -14.40
N LEU A 208 -18.58 -17.46 -15.27
CA LEU A 208 -19.52 -16.35 -15.25
C LEU A 208 -20.97 -16.80 -15.53
N HIS A 209 -21.15 -17.68 -16.51
CA HIS A 209 -22.48 -18.21 -16.87
C HIS A 209 -22.91 -19.41 -16.03
N GLY A 210 -21.97 -20.10 -15.38
CA GLY A 210 -22.24 -21.27 -14.53
C GLY A 210 -22.84 -20.95 -13.17
N GLY A 211 -22.96 -19.67 -12.78
CA GLY A 211 -23.58 -19.24 -11.53
C GLY A 211 -22.86 -19.71 -10.26
N ARG A 212 -21.56 -20.05 -10.34
CA ARG A 212 -20.76 -20.45 -9.17
C ARG A 212 -20.62 -19.25 -8.21
N THR A 213 -21.03 -19.42 -6.97
CA THR A 213 -20.91 -18.41 -5.91
C THR A 213 -20.38 -19.01 -4.62
N TYR A 214 -19.56 -18.24 -3.92
CA TYR A 214 -18.92 -18.68 -2.68
C TYR A 214 -19.19 -17.68 -1.54
N PRO A 215 -20.44 -17.64 -1.00
CA PRO A 215 -20.83 -16.67 0.03
C PRO A 215 -20.14 -16.90 1.38
N ARG A 216 -19.47 -18.06 1.56
CA ARG A 216 -18.71 -18.35 2.76
C ARG A 216 -17.35 -17.66 2.82
N ILE A 217 -16.79 -17.26 1.66
CA ILE A 217 -15.51 -16.58 1.60
C ILE A 217 -15.68 -15.15 2.09
N LYS A 218 -14.89 -14.79 3.11
CA LYS A 218 -14.89 -13.49 3.78
C LYS A 218 -13.68 -12.67 3.42
N GLU A 219 -12.54 -13.31 3.19
CA GLU A 219 -11.29 -12.67 2.86
C GLU A 219 -10.76 -13.22 1.55
N LEU A 220 -10.47 -12.31 0.61
CA LEU A 220 -9.95 -12.66 -0.71
C LEU A 220 -8.73 -11.77 -1.03
N TYR A 221 -7.61 -12.42 -1.31
CA TYR A 221 -6.36 -11.77 -1.71
C TYR A 221 -6.01 -12.18 -3.13
N VAL A 222 -6.01 -11.21 -4.04
CA VAL A 222 -5.77 -11.36 -5.49
C VAL A 222 -4.74 -10.33 -5.98
N VAL A 223 -3.71 -10.11 -5.17
CA VAL A 223 -2.65 -9.13 -5.45
C VAL A 223 -1.79 -9.59 -6.64
N ASN A 224 -1.49 -8.70 -7.58
CA ASN A 224 -0.67 -8.99 -8.76
C ASN A 224 -1.17 -10.19 -9.59
N CYS A 225 -2.48 -10.31 -9.77
CA CYS A 225 -3.10 -11.42 -10.53
C CYS A 225 -3.40 -11.08 -12.00
N ASN A 226 -2.96 -9.92 -12.51
CA ASN A 226 -3.28 -9.41 -13.85
C ASN A 226 -4.79 -9.20 -14.11
N LEU A 227 -5.52 -8.88 -13.04
CA LEU A 227 -6.96 -8.65 -13.14
C LEU A 227 -7.25 -7.31 -13.80
N SER A 228 -8.23 -7.30 -14.70
CA SER A 228 -8.83 -6.08 -15.24
C SER A 228 -10.00 -5.60 -14.39
N SER A 229 -10.44 -4.36 -14.61
CA SER A 229 -11.64 -3.79 -13.97
C SER A 229 -12.90 -4.63 -14.19
N ARG A 230 -13.05 -5.24 -15.37
CA ARG A 230 -14.16 -6.15 -15.68
C ARG A 230 -14.15 -7.38 -14.77
N VAL A 231 -12.97 -7.97 -14.56
CA VAL A 231 -12.81 -9.16 -13.71
C VAL A 231 -13.15 -8.84 -12.25
N LEU A 232 -12.74 -7.67 -11.76
CA LEU A 232 -13.07 -7.23 -10.40
C LEU A 232 -14.58 -7.19 -10.15
N LYS A 233 -15.37 -6.68 -11.10
CA LYS A 233 -16.83 -6.68 -11.01
C LYS A 233 -17.42 -8.09 -10.91
N GLU A 234 -16.89 -9.01 -11.70
CA GLU A 234 -17.34 -10.40 -11.67
C GLU A 234 -16.93 -11.13 -10.36
N LEU A 235 -15.78 -10.78 -9.79
CA LEU A 235 -15.37 -11.31 -8.47
C LEU A 235 -16.39 -10.97 -7.38
N PHE A 236 -16.99 -9.80 -7.39
CA PHE A 236 -18.05 -9.45 -6.44
C PHE A 236 -19.30 -10.32 -6.57
N LYS A 237 -19.63 -10.77 -7.77
CA LYS A 237 -20.73 -11.71 -7.99
C LYS A 237 -20.38 -13.12 -7.51
N ILE A 238 -19.14 -13.54 -7.70
CA ILE A 238 -18.62 -14.85 -7.27
C ILE A 238 -18.49 -14.91 -5.74
N PHE A 239 -18.07 -13.80 -5.11
CA PHE A 239 -17.84 -13.66 -3.67
C PHE A 239 -18.75 -12.61 -3.04
N PRO A 240 -20.08 -12.83 -2.99
CA PRO A 240 -21.05 -11.80 -2.61
C PRO A 240 -21.00 -11.39 -1.13
N SER A 241 -20.30 -12.14 -0.29
CA SER A 241 -20.19 -11.89 1.15
C SER A 241 -18.75 -11.57 1.59
N VAL A 242 -17.89 -11.15 0.66
CA VAL A 242 -16.51 -10.76 0.99
C VAL A 242 -16.52 -9.54 1.90
N GLU A 243 -15.70 -9.58 2.94
CA GLU A 243 -15.53 -8.53 3.95
C GLU A 243 -14.19 -7.79 3.77
N ILE A 244 -13.14 -8.54 3.34
CA ILE A 244 -11.81 -8.00 3.02
C ILE A 244 -11.44 -8.41 1.60
N LEU A 245 -11.14 -7.45 0.75
CA LEU A 245 -10.61 -7.67 -0.58
C LEU A 245 -9.30 -6.89 -0.77
N ASP A 246 -8.24 -7.62 -1.09
CA ASP A 246 -6.99 -7.02 -1.56
C ASP A 246 -6.78 -7.35 -3.03
N ALA A 247 -6.93 -6.35 -3.89
CA ALA A 247 -6.71 -6.44 -5.34
C ALA A 247 -5.57 -5.52 -5.82
N SER A 248 -4.63 -5.20 -4.92
CA SER A 248 -3.48 -4.36 -5.19
C SER A 248 -2.60 -4.91 -6.33
N GLY A 249 -1.89 -4.04 -7.05
CA GLY A 249 -0.97 -4.42 -8.10
C GLY A 249 -1.62 -4.97 -9.39
N ASN A 250 -2.93 -4.76 -9.57
CA ASN A 250 -3.64 -5.11 -10.79
C ASN A 250 -3.88 -3.85 -11.65
N ASP A 251 -4.02 -3.98 -12.97
CA ASP A 251 -4.34 -2.84 -13.82
C ASP A 251 -5.84 -2.55 -13.80
N LEU A 252 -6.22 -1.62 -12.93
CA LEU A 252 -7.59 -1.13 -12.79
C LEU A 252 -7.74 0.31 -13.31
N SER A 253 -6.80 0.79 -14.10
CA SER A 253 -6.78 2.17 -14.63
C SER A 253 -8.04 2.51 -15.45
N ALA A 254 -8.65 1.50 -16.08
CA ALA A 254 -9.92 1.63 -16.82
C ALA A 254 -11.18 1.59 -15.93
N LEU A 255 -11.03 1.50 -14.61
CA LEU A 255 -12.16 1.40 -13.69
C LEU A 255 -12.96 2.69 -13.68
N THR A 256 -14.20 2.63 -14.13
CA THR A 256 -15.14 3.76 -14.11
C THR A 256 -16.15 3.59 -12.97
N GLY A 257 -16.84 4.68 -12.63
CA GLY A 257 -17.87 4.64 -11.58
C GLY A 257 -19.02 3.66 -11.86
N GLN A 258 -19.24 3.31 -13.12
CA GLN A 258 -20.26 2.34 -13.56
C GLN A 258 -19.77 0.89 -13.46
N ASP A 259 -18.47 0.67 -13.50
CA ASP A 259 -17.89 -0.68 -13.48
C ASP A 259 -17.94 -1.37 -12.11
N LEU A 260 -18.18 -0.62 -11.03
CA LEU A 260 -18.27 -1.12 -9.67
C LEU A 260 -19.71 -1.25 -9.13
N GLU A 261 -20.70 -1.31 -10.00
CA GLU A 261 -22.04 -1.70 -9.56
C GLU A 261 -21.99 -3.11 -8.95
N GLY A 262 -22.54 -3.25 -7.73
CA GLY A 262 -22.61 -4.54 -7.06
C GLY A 262 -21.50 -4.79 -6.04
N VAL A 263 -20.80 -3.76 -5.57
CA VAL A 263 -19.90 -3.89 -4.40
C VAL A 263 -20.66 -4.53 -3.23
N PRO A 264 -20.15 -5.63 -2.65
CA PRO A 264 -20.84 -6.32 -1.57
C PRO A 264 -21.10 -5.43 -0.36
N GLN A 265 -22.31 -5.49 0.20
CA GLN A 265 -22.65 -4.73 1.42
C GLN A 265 -21.87 -5.20 2.65
N SER A 266 -21.28 -6.39 2.58
CA SER A 266 -20.40 -6.96 3.60
C SER A 266 -18.99 -6.39 3.58
N LEU A 267 -18.56 -5.78 2.45
CA LEU A 267 -17.17 -5.29 2.27
C LEU A 267 -16.88 -4.16 3.28
N ARG A 268 -15.82 -4.33 4.05
CA ARG A 268 -15.34 -3.39 5.07
C ARG A 268 -13.94 -2.88 4.78
N GLU A 269 -13.11 -3.73 4.18
CA GLU A 269 -11.74 -3.39 3.84
C GLU A 269 -11.49 -3.66 2.36
N LEU A 270 -11.02 -2.61 1.65
CA LEU A 270 -10.68 -2.67 0.23
C LEU A 270 -9.29 -2.08 0.02
N ARG A 271 -8.38 -2.89 -0.53
CA ARG A 271 -7.03 -2.46 -0.91
C ARG A 271 -6.88 -2.49 -2.41
N LEU A 272 -6.52 -1.35 -2.98
CA LEU A 272 -6.30 -1.09 -4.41
C LEU A 272 -5.00 -0.30 -4.63
N SER A 273 -3.96 -0.63 -3.86
CA SER A 273 -2.65 -0.01 -4.01
C SER A 273 -2.02 -0.38 -5.36
N ASN A 274 -1.35 0.57 -6.01
CA ASN A 274 -0.65 0.35 -7.29
C ASN A 274 -1.55 -0.27 -8.38
N THR A 275 -2.72 0.34 -8.60
CA THR A 275 -3.71 -0.14 -9.59
C THR A 275 -3.95 0.81 -10.76
N GLY A 276 -3.24 1.94 -10.81
CA GLY A 276 -3.33 2.91 -11.89
C GLY A 276 -4.56 3.83 -11.81
N LEU A 277 -5.27 3.85 -10.69
CA LEU A 277 -6.46 4.69 -10.51
C LEU A 277 -6.11 6.18 -10.53
N THR A 278 -6.91 6.97 -11.26
CA THR A 278 -6.78 8.44 -11.34
C THR A 278 -7.80 9.19 -10.49
N CYS A 279 -8.86 8.52 -10.07
CA CYS A 279 -9.89 9.05 -9.17
C CYS A 279 -10.47 7.92 -8.31
N ILE A 280 -11.18 8.27 -7.24
CA ILE A 280 -11.89 7.29 -6.40
C ILE A 280 -13.26 7.01 -7.06
N PRO A 281 -13.55 5.75 -7.44
CA PRO A 281 -14.85 5.43 -8.03
C PRO A 281 -16.02 5.73 -7.08
N PRO A 282 -17.08 6.43 -7.54
CA PRO A 282 -18.22 6.79 -6.69
C PRO A 282 -18.92 5.60 -6.01
N ALA A 283 -18.88 4.43 -6.64
CA ALA A 283 -19.47 3.22 -6.07
C ALA A 283 -18.75 2.76 -4.79
N ILE A 284 -17.42 2.95 -4.70
CA ILE A 284 -16.66 2.68 -3.47
C ILE A 284 -17.07 3.66 -2.37
N LEU A 285 -17.21 4.94 -2.71
CA LEU A 285 -17.61 5.96 -1.75
C LEU A 285 -19.01 5.71 -1.16
N LYS A 286 -19.93 5.12 -1.95
CA LYS A 286 -21.29 4.76 -1.54
C LYS A 286 -21.39 3.39 -0.85
N SER A 287 -20.30 2.64 -0.80
CA SER A 287 -20.24 1.32 -0.20
C SER A 287 -20.12 1.38 1.34
N LYS A 288 -20.06 0.22 1.99
CA LYS A 288 -19.85 0.08 3.43
C LYS A 288 -18.38 -0.11 3.82
N VAL A 289 -17.46 0.26 2.95
CA VAL A 289 -16.03 0.19 3.20
C VAL A 289 -15.64 1.17 4.30
N GLU A 290 -14.94 0.66 5.31
CA GLU A 290 -14.42 1.41 6.44
C GLU A 290 -12.91 1.67 6.33
N THR A 291 -12.19 0.75 5.70
CA THR A 291 -10.74 0.86 5.41
C THR A 291 -10.51 0.82 3.91
N LEU A 292 -9.95 1.90 3.35
CA LEU A 292 -9.68 2.05 1.94
C LEU A 292 -8.19 2.40 1.73
N ASP A 293 -7.47 1.50 1.07
CA ASP A 293 -6.09 1.72 0.65
C ASP A 293 -6.03 1.99 -0.86
N LEU A 294 -5.60 3.18 -1.22
CA LEU A 294 -5.39 3.66 -2.59
C LEU A 294 -3.95 4.17 -2.79
N SER A 295 -3.02 3.72 -1.96
CA SER A 295 -1.62 4.12 -2.06
C SER A 295 -1.01 3.78 -3.43
N ASP A 296 0.05 4.49 -3.82
CA ASP A 296 0.77 4.25 -5.07
C ASP A 296 -0.10 4.27 -6.34
N ASN A 297 -1.03 5.24 -6.41
CA ASN A 297 -1.91 5.46 -7.56
C ASN A 297 -1.68 6.86 -8.18
N PHE A 298 -2.57 7.29 -9.07
CA PHE A 298 -2.53 8.61 -9.71
C PHE A 298 -3.72 9.48 -9.32
N VAL A 299 -4.31 9.25 -8.14
CA VAL A 299 -5.47 10.01 -7.67
C VAL A 299 -5.09 11.47 -7.50
N ALA A 300 -5.72 12.33 -8.29
CA ALA A 300 -5.50 13.77 -8.30
C ALA A 300 -6.73 14.57 -7.86
N SER A 301 -7.91 13.96 -7.86
CA SER A 301 -9.18 14.59 -7.48
C SER A 301 -10.17 13.59 -6.91
N LEU A 302 -11.16 14.10 -6.21
CA LEU A 302 -12.36 13.36 -5.84
C LEU A 302 -13.43 13.54 -6.93
N PRO A 303 -14.43 12.66 -7.03
CA PRO A 303 -15.50 12.80 -8.01
C PRO A 303 -16.30 14.09 -7.78
N ASP A 304 -16.51 14.86 -8.86
CA ASP A 304 -17.27 16.10 -8.81
C ASP A 304 -18.78 15.86 -8.69
N GLY A 305 -19.47 16.83 -8.02
CA GLY A 305 -20.92 16.98 -8.09
C GLY A 305 -21.75 15.94 -7.34
N VAL A 306 -21.15 15.14 -6.49
CA VAL A 306 -21.88 14.16 -5.68
C VAL A 306 -21.65 14.48 -4.21
N GLU A 307 -22.73 14.89 -3.51
CA GLU A 307 -22.74 14.91 -2.05
C GLU A 307 -22.70 13.44 -1.54
N ILE A 308 -21.52 12.85 -1.58
CA ILE A 308 -21.30 11.50 -1.06
C ILE A 308 -20.70 11.64 0.32
N VAL A 309 -21.39 11.08 1.30
CA VAL A 309 -20.85 10.86 2.63
C VAL A 309 -20.46 9.39 2.73
N SER A 310 -19.17 9.14 2.86
CA SER A 310 -18.62 7.79 2.92
C SER A 310 -18.44 7.32 4.37
N ASP A 311 -18.60 6.01 4.58
CA ASP A 311 -18.37 5.35 5.89
C ASP A 311 -16.87 5.12 6.18
N VAL A 312 -15.96 5.48 5.29
CA VAL A 312 -14.51 5.26 5.42
C VAL A 312 -13.96 5.99 6.65
N ARG A 313 -13.23 5.24 7.45
CA ARG A 313 -12.55 5.69 8.69
C ARG A 313 -11.04 5.69 8.58
N VAL A 314 -10.50 4.81 7.74
CA VAL A 314 -9.07 4.69 7.46
C VAL A 314 -8.87 4.84 5.96
N LEU A 315 -8.14 5.87 5.55
CA LEU A 315 -7.87 6.18 4.14
C LEU A 315 -6.36 6.32 3.93
N ASP A 316 -5.82 5.53 3.01
CA ASP A 316 -4.46 5.70 2.52
C ASP A 316 -4.49 6.25 1.09
N LEU A 317 -3.94 7.44 0.90
CA LEU A 317 -3.73 8.12 -0.37
C LEU A 317 -2.25 8.47 -0.56
N SER A 318 -1.34 7.80 0.15
CA SER A 318 0.10 8.04 0.00
C SER A 318 0.55 7.77 -1.43
N HIS A 319 1.60 8.48 -1.87
CA HIS A 319 2.19 8.34 -3.20
C HIS A 319 1.16 8.46 -4.34
N ASN A 320 0.32 9.49 -4.27
CA ASN A 320 -0.66 9.84 -5.30
C ASN A 320 -0.29 11.18 -5.98
N SER A 321 -1.23 11.77 -6.72
CA SER A 321 -1.02 12.97 -7.54
C SER A 321 -1.73 14.21 -6.98
N ILE A 322 -1.96 14.28 -5.67
CA ILE A 322 -2.63 15.42 -5.03
C ILE A 322 -1.70 16.63 -5.06
N THR A 323 -2.15 17.74 -5.69
CA THR A 323 -1.37 18.97 -5.87
C THR A 323 -1.97 20.18 -5.17
N GLN A 324 -3.24 20.13 -4.77
CA GLN A 324 -3.99 21.28 -4.27
C GLN A 324 -4.64 21.02 -2.90
N TRP A 325 -4.73 22.06 -2.09
CA TRP A 325 -5.35 22.02 -0.76
C TRP A 325 -6.87 21.80 -0.79
N ASP A 326 -7.53 22.22 -1.86
CA ASP A 326 -8.99 22.05 -2.02
C ASP A 326 -9.39 20.58 -1.97
N ILE A 327 -8.54 19.67 -2.44
CA ILE A 327 -8.77 18.23 -2.36
C ILE A 327 -8.76 17.75 -0.91
N ILE A 328 -7.89 18.30 -0.07
CA ILE A 328 -7.84 17.98 1.36
C ILE A 328 -9.14 18.40 2.05
N ASP A 329 -9.67 19.57 1.68
CA ASP A 329 -10.96 20.04 2.19
C ASP A 329 -12.12 19.15 1.71
N GLN A 330 -12.10 18.72 0.45
CA GLN A 330 -13.07 17.77 -0.10
C GLN A 330 -12.98 16.40 0.61
N ILE A 331 -11.79 15.92 0.94
CA ILE A 331 -11.60 14.68 1.71
C ILE A 331 -12.33 14.79 3.06
N ASN A 332 -12.18 15.90 3.79
CA ASN A 332 -12.87 16.08 5.07
C ASN A 332 -14.40 16.11 4.93
N VAL A 333 -14.91 16.66 3.83
CA VAL A 333 -16.36 16.67 3.54
C VAL A 333 -16.86 15.28 3.17
N THR A 334 -16.15 14.59 2.28
CA THR A 334 -16.55 13.27 1.78
C THR A 334 -16.44 12.19 2.86
N PHE A 335 -15.46 12.31 3.76
CA PHE A 335 -15.14 11.32 4.79
C PHE A 335 -15.29 11.91 6.22
N PRO A 336 -16.49 12.26 6.67
CA PRO A 336 -16.70 12.95 7.95
C PRO A 336 -16.33 12.11 9.18
N ASN A 337 -16.25 10.79 9.02
CA ASN A 337 -15.87 9.84 10.07
C ASN A 337 -14.40 9.44 10.01
N LEU A 338 -13.58 10.09 9.17
CA LEU A 338 -12.18 9.75 8.98
C LEU A 338 -11.41 9.91 10.29
N SER A 339 -10.77 8.85 10.71
CA SER A 339 -9.95 8.78 11.92
C SER A 339 -8.46 8.59 11.64
N SER A 340 -8.11 8.00 10.50
CA SER A 340 -6.74 7.80 10.06
C SER A 340 -6.60 8.18 8.59
N LEU A 341 -5.65 9.06 8.30
CA LEU A 341 -5.33 9.52 6.95
C LEU A 341 -3.83 9.38 6.71
N ASN A 342 -3.47 8.80 5.57
CA ASN A 342 -2.12 8.83 5.04
C ASN A 342 -2.14 9.52 3.67
N ILE A 343 -1.35 10.58 3.52
CA ILE A 343 -1.22 11.38 2.28
C ILE A 343 0.24 11.66 1.95
N GLU A 344 1.16 10.95 2.59
CA GLU A 344 2.60 11.09 2.36
C GLU A 344 2.94 10.89 0.88
N GLY A 345 4.02 11.52 0.40
CA GLY A 345 4.49 11.34 -0.98
C GLY A 345 3.66 12.03 -2.07
N ASN A 346 2.63 12.82 -1.71
CA ASN A 346 1.88 13.60 -2.70
C ASN A 346 2.59 14.93 -3.05
N PRO A 347 2.50 15.41 -4.31
CA PRO A 347 3.20 16.62 -4.76
C PRO A 347 2.86 17.89 -3.97
N ALA A 348 1.64 18.02 -3.46
CA ALA A 348 1.22 19.15 -2.63
C ALA A 348 2.13 19.36 -1.41
N PHE A 349 2.78 18.29 -0.93
CA PHE A 349 3.59 18.27 0.29
C PHE A 349 5.09 18.13 0.00
N THR A 350 5.47 17.75 -1.24
CA THR A 350 6.86 17.47 -1.64
C THR A 350 7.48 18.55 -2.52
N GLN A 351 6.72 19.56 -2.97
CA GLN A 351 7.21 20.60 -3.89
C GLN A 351 8.22 21.55 -3.23
N SER A 352 9.42 21.04 -2.93
CA SER A 352 10.61 21.86 -2.79
C SER A 352 11.84 21.08 -3.23
N GLN A 353 12.32 21.42 -4.42
CA GLN A 353 13.63 20.97 -4.88
C GLN A 353 14.72 21.36 -3.89
N GLY A 354 15.31 20.39 -3.20
CA GLY A 354 16.72 20.48 -2.86
C GLY A 354 17.12 20.94 -1.48
N LYS A 355 16.30 20.88 -0.42
CA LYS A 355 16.80 20.82 0.99
C LYS A 355 15.67 20.33 1.88
N TRP A 356 15.99 19.43 2.78
CA TRP A 356 15.15 19.04 3.91
C TRP A 356 14.87 20.31 4.74
N ASP A 357 13.69 20.87 4.59
CA ASP A 357 13.25 22.06 5.31
C ASP A 357 12.20 21.61 6.33
N SER A 358 12.65 21.30 7.53
CA SER A 358 11.82 20.84 8.65
C SER A 358 10.67 21.80 8.98
N ASP A 359 10.81 23.08 8.64
CA ASP A 359 9.75 24.07 8.84
C ASP A 359 8.57 23.81 7.91
N ARG A 360 8.81 23.28 6.71
CA ARG A 360 7.75 22.96 5.74
C ARG A 360 7.01 21.69 6.10
N ASP A 361 7.69 20.66 6.60
CA ASP A 361 7.06 19.44 7.07
C ASP A 361 6.12 19.73 8.24
N THR A 362 6.46 20.66 9.10
CA THR A 362 5.60 21.12 10.18
C THR A 362 4.41 21.91 9.64
N VAL A 363 4.62 22.79 8.66
CA VAL A 363 3.57 23.66 8.10
C VAL A 363 2.48 22.85 7.39
N TRP A 364 2.84 21.89 6.52
CA TRP A 364 1.82 21.09 5.86
C TRP A 364 1.07 20.20 6.85
N PHE A 365 1.75 19.64 7.85
CA PHE A 365 1.12 18.83 8.90
C PHE A 365 0.07 19.62 9.67
N LEU A 366 0.43 20.82 10.15
CA LEU A 366 -0.49 21.71 10.87
C LEU A 366 -1.66 22.14 10.00
N ASN A 367 -1.40 22.53 8.74
CA ASN A 367 -2.45 22.91 7.80
C ASN A 367 -3.39 21.75 7.46
N THR A 368 -2.89 20.53 7.37
CA THR A 368 -3.72 19.35 7.13
C THR A 368 -4.55 19.03 8.36
N LEU A 369 -3.92 18.90 9.53
CA LEU A 369 -4.61 18.53 10.76
C LEU A 369 -5.74 19.51 11.11
N ALA A 370 -5.50 20.81 10.92
CA ALA A 370 -6.49 21.85 11.23
C ALA A 370 -7.77 21.73 10.39
N ARG A 371 -7.70 21.16 9.18
CA ARG A 371 -8.84 20.99 8.28
C ARG A 371 -9.78 19.85 8.66
N PHE A 372 -9.32 18.89 9.49
CA PHE A 372 -10.12 17.73 9.88
C PHE A 372 -10.74 17.87 11.28
N ASP A 373 -11.98 17.38 11.41
CA ASP A 373 -12.70 17.40 12.68
C ASP A 373 -12.24 16.30 13.65
N ASN A 374 -12.10 15.06 13.16
CA ASN A 374 -12.02 13.85 13.98
C ASN A 374 -10.75 13.02 13.76
N LEU A 375 -9.77 13.53 13.01
CA LEU A 375 -8.58 12.77 12.67
C LEU A 375 -7.77 12.44 13.94
N LYS A 376 -7.44 11.15 14.12
CA LYS A 376 -6.66 10.63 15.27
C LYS A 376 -5.26 10.21 14.86
N ARG A 377 -5.06 9.96 13.57
CA ARG A 377 -3.76 9.57 13.01
C ARG A 377 -3.53 10.24 11.66
N LEU A 378 -2.36 10.82 11.46
CA LEU A 378 -1.93 11.42 10.19
C LEU A 378 -0.54 10.89 9.83
N ASN A 379 -0.38 10.31 8.65
CA ASN A 379 0.86 9.68 8.18
C ASN A 379 1.53 8.80 9.25
N GLY A 380 0.75 7.90 9.86
CA GLY A 380 1.21 7.01 10.92
C GLY A 380 1.36 7.64 12.31
N THR A 381 1.44 8.98 12.42
CA THR A 381 1.58 9.68 13.71
C THR A 381 0.26 9.74 14.45
N ILE A 382 0.25 9.33 15.71
CA ILE A 382 -0.91 9.47 16.61
C ILE A 382 -0.98 10.93 17.08
N LEU A 383 -2.16 11.53 16.96
CA LEU A 383 -2.42 12.93 17.22
C LEU A 383 -2.94 13.14 18.64
N SER A 384 -2.35 14.09 19.35
CA SER A 384 -2.83 14.55 20.66
C SER A 384 -3.79 15.74 20.53
N GLU A 385 -4.49 16.06 21.61
CA GLU A 385 -5.31 17.29 21.68
C GLU A 385 -4.45 18.55 21.57
N ASN A 386 -3.22 18.52 22.08
CA ASN A 386 -2.29 19.64 21.95
C ASN A 386 -1.89 19.89 20.50
N ASP A 387 -1.58 18.82 19.73
CA ASP A 387 -1.27 18.93 18.30
C ASP A 387 -2.44 19.56 17.54
N ARG A 388 -3.68 19.18 17.90
CA ARG A 388 -4.88 19.74 17.29
C ARG A 388 -5.04 21.22 17.60
N VAL A 389 -4.88 21.63 18.85
CA VAL A 389 -4.97 23.05 19.25
C VAL A 389 -3.89 23.87 18.56
N GLU A 390 -2.69 23.35 18.47
CA GLU A 390 -1.57 23.97 17.78
C GLU A 390 -1.88 24.17 16.30
N ALA A 391 -2.32 23.11 15.62
CA ALA A 391 -2.68 23.14 14.21
C ALA A 391 -3.82 24.13 13.91
N GLU A 392 -4.88 24.08 14.70
CA GLU A 392 -6.00 25.01 14.53
C GLU A 392 -5.58 26.47 14.75
N THR A 393 -4.80 26.74 15.79
CA THR A 393 -4.31 28.09 16.09
C THR A 393 -3.40 28.62 14.97
N TYR A 394 -2.49 27.78 14.49
CA TYR A 394 -1.64 28.11 13.36
C TYR A 394 -2.46 28.44 12.11
N PHE A 395 -3.37 27.53 11.72
CA PHE A 395 -4.20 27.66 10.52
C PHE A 395 -5.08 28.91 10.57
N VAL A 396 -5.74 29.17 11.71
CA VAL A 396 -6.54 30.37 11.94
C VAL A 396 -5.69 31.64 11.79
N SER A 397 -4.47 31.62 12.28
CA SER A 397 -3.56 32.77 12.12
C SER A 397 -3.25 33.06 10.65
N GLN A 398 -3.03 32.02 9.85
CA GLN A 398 -2.77 32.13 8.40
C GLN A 398 -4.00 32.71 7.66
N ILE A 399 -5.21 32.26 8.03
CA ILE A 399 -6.47 32.81 7.46
C ILE A 399 -6.62 34.29 7.80
N ILE A 400 -6.43 34.68 9.07
CA ILE A 400 -6.57 36.08 9.50
C ILE A 400 -5.55 36.96 8.80
N GLN A 401 -4.33 36.47 8.56
CA GLN A 401 -3.28 37.19 7.83
C GLN A 401 -3.50 37.25 6.31
N GLY A 402 -4.49 36.53 5.78
CA GLY A 402 -4.75 36.43 4.34
C GLY A 402 -3.72 35.60 3.58
N GLN A 403 -2.94 34.76 4.26
CA GLN A 403 -1.98 33.86 3.65
C GLN A 403 -2.64 32.57 3.15
N VAL A 404 -3.74 32.16 3.75
CA VAL A 404 -4.57 31.02 3.36
C VAL A 404 -5.98 31.50 3.09
N THR A 405 -6.52 31.15 1.91
CA THR A 405 -7.93 31.28 1.60
C THR A 405 -8.64 29.99 1.99
N TYR A 406 -9.72 30.07 2.74
CA TYR A 406 -10.49 28.92 3.18
C TYR A 406 -11.98 29.14 2.92
N ASP A 407 -12.67 28.12 2.40
CA ASP A 407 -14.07 28.23 2.05
C ASP A 407 -14.96 28.35 3.30
N ARG A 408 -15.71 29.46 3.37
CA ARG A 408 -16.60 29.79 4.49
C ARG A 408 -17.85 28.91 4.54
N ASN A 409 -18.19 28.23 3.45
CA ASN A 409 -19.34 27.32 3.39
C ASN A 409 -19.06 25.96 4.03
N LEU A 410 -17.79 25.64 4.27
CA LEU A 410 -17.42 24.38 4.90
C LEU A 410 -17.85 24.33 6.37
N ARG A 411 -18.34 23.17 6.81
CA ARG A 411 -18.71 22.92 8.21
C ARG A 411 -17.55 23.25 9.17
N ARG A 412 -16.32 22.92 8.75
CA ARG A 412 -15.11 23.18 9.54
C ARG A 412 -14.87 24.67 9.78
N TRP A 413 -15.18 25.54 8.79
CA TRP A 413 -15.11 26.98 8.97
C TRP A 413 -15.98 27.44 10.15
N SER A 414 -17.25 27.03 10.17
CA SER A 414 -18.19 27.43 11.22
C SER A 414 -17.71 27.01 12.61
N TYR A 415 -17.08 25.84 12.73
CA TYR A 415 -16.48 25.38 13.98
C TYR A 415 -15.30 26.27 14.40
N LEU A 416 -14.36 26.54 13.49
CA LEU A 416 -13.16 27.33 13.75
C LEU A 416 -13.52 28.79 14.07
N ASP A 417 -14.48 29.39 13.32
CA ASP A 417 -14.93 30.76 13.60
C ASP A 417 -15.61 30.87 14.96
N LYS A 418 -16.46 29.91 15.32
CA LYS A 418 -17.11 29.88 16.65
C LYS A 418 -16.07 29.74 17.77
N LYS A 419 -15.03 28.94 17.58
CA LYS A 419 -14.00 28.68 18.60
C LYS A 419 -13.01 29.83 18.73
N TYR A 420 -12.59 30.43 17.63
CA TYR A 420 -11.47 31.37 17.57
C TYR A 420 -11.89 32.80 17.21
N GLY A 421 -13.14 33.04 16.76
CA GLY A 421 -13.65 34.36 16.41
C GLY A 421 -12.99 35.00 15.19
N ILE A 422 -12.77 34.19 14.13
CA ILE A 422 -12.01 34.56 12.93
C ILE A 422 -12.61 35.79 12.25
N GLU A 423 -13.92 35.82 11.99
CA GLU A 423 -14.58 36.94 11.31
C GLU A 423 -14.44 38.27 12.09
N ARG A 424 -14.59 38.22 13.41
CA ARG A 424 -14.38 39.39 14.26
C ARG A 424 -12.94 39.87 14.24
N ALA A 425 -11.97 38.95 14.21
CA ALA A 425 -10.55 39.26 14.12
C ALA A 425 -10.22 39.91 12.76
N MET A 426 -10.73 39.36 11.65
CA MET A 426 -10.55 39.89 10.30
C MET A 426 -11.16 41.30 10.16
N GLN A 427 -12.36 41.53 10.69
CA GLN A 427 -13.00 42.86 10.70
C GLN A 427 -12.18 43.91 11.50
N ARG A 428 -11.66 43.52 12.67
CA ARG A 428 -10.75 44.37 13.47
C ARG A 428 -9.45 44.70 12.75
N GLN A 429 -8.91 43.76 11.98
CA GLN A 429 -7.70 43.97 11.20
C GLN A 429 -7.94 44.93 10.03
N GLN A 430 -9.10 44.86 9.36
CA GLN A 430 -9.51 45.79 8.30
C GLN A 430 -9.76 47.21 8.83
N GLN A 431 -10.29 47.35 10.05
CA GLN A 431 -10.52 48.64 10.68
C GLN A 431 -9.27 49.29 11.28
N ARG A 432 -8.20 48.51 11.50
CA ARG A 432 -6.93 48.99 12.02
C ARG A 432 -5.91 49.05 10.90
N SER A 433 -5.77 50.20 10.25
CA SER A 433 -4.62 50.57 9.44
C SER A 433 -3.39 50.82 10.35
N LEU A 434 -3.00 49.85 11.18
CA LEU A 434 -1.85 49.93 12.09
C LEU A 434 -0.94 48.72 11.86
N PRO A 435 0.40 48.86 12.14
CA PRO A 435 1.41 47.98 11.65
C PRO A 435 1.19 46.49 12.04
N ARG A 436 1.57 45.58 11.10
CA ARG A 436 1.37 44.13 11.12
C ARG A 436 1.96 43.38 12.33
N ASP A 437 2.57 44.03 13.32
CA ASP A 437 3.54 43.39 14.21
C ASP A 437 3.02 42.82 15.55
N LYS A 438 1.80 43.18 16.03
CA LYS A 438 1.54 42.89 17.46
C LYS A 438 0.88 41.57 17.81
N TRP A 439 0.22 40.88 16.90
CA TRP A 439 -0.49 39.63 17.23
C TRP A 439 0.34 38.38 16.92
N ILE A 440 1.10 38.40 15.82
CA ILE A 440 2.02 37.33 15.43
C ILE A 440 3.06 37.09 16.50
N ASN A 441 3.66 38.18 17.03
CA ASN A 441 4.64 38.12 18.12
C ASN A 441 4.08 37.58 19.45
N LYS A 442 2.77 37.40 19.57
CA LYS A 442 2.15 36.70 20.71
C LYS A 442 2.06 35.18 20.54
N VAL A 443 2.09 34.68 19.32
CA VAL A 443 1.89 33.25 19.00
C VAL A 443 3.16 32.62 18.48
N ILE A 444 3.94 33.33 17.68
CA ILE A 444 5.19 32.87 17.07
C ILE A 444 6.35 33.68 17.65
N VAL A 445 7.48 33.01 17.84
CA VAL A 445 8.75 33.61 18.19
C VAL A 445 9.81 33.18 17.17
N GLU A 446 10.53 34.15 16.59
CA GLU A 446 11.68 33.87 15.75
C GLU A 446 12.93 33.80 16.64
N LEU A 447 13.61 32.68 16.66
CA LEU A 447 14.80 32.47 17.47
C LEU A 447 16.03 32.35 16.55
N THR A 448 17.13 32.98 16.97
CA THR A 448 18.44 32.89 16.29
C THR A 448 19.30 31.87 17.04
N PHE A 449 19.75 30.84 16.34
CA PHE A 449 20.62 29.82 16.92
C PHE A 449 22.08 30.13 16.62
N LEU A 450 22.87 30.17 17.67
CA LEU A 450 24.31 30.50 17.63
C LEU A 450 25.12 29.32 18.17
N SER A 451 26.30 29.07 17.62
CA SER A 451 27.23 28.11 18.20
C SER A 451 27.77 28.64 19.53
N LYS A 452 27.62 27.92 20.63
CA LYS A 452 28.17 28.31 21.94
C LYS A 452 29.70 28.39 21.90
N LYS A 453 30.35 27.52 21.12
CA LYS A 453 31.82 27.43 21.00
C LYS A 453 32.42 28.56 20.15
N HIS A 454 31.74 28.96 19.10
CA HIS A 454 32.29 29.89 18.10
C HIS A 454 31.55 31.23 18.03
N GLY A 455 30.37 31.35 18.64
CA GLY A 455 29.54 32.54 18.64
C GLY A 455 28.93 32.91 17.27
N ASN A 456 29.19 32.12 16.23
CA ASN A 456 28.64 32.36 14.89
C ASN A 456 27.18 31.90 14.78
N GLU A 457 26.41 32.58 13.95
CA GLU A 457 25.04 32.22 13.64
C GLU A 457 25.03 30.87 12.86
N LEU A 458 24.23 29.94 13.35
CA LEU A 458 24.00 28.65 12.70
C LEU A 458 22.81 28.75 11.75
N PHE A 459 21.66 29.20 12.25
CA PHE A 459 20.45 29.46 11.50
C PHE A 459 19.43 30.25 12.34
N LYS A 460 18.35 30.73 11.67
CA LYS A 460 17.15 31.30 12.32
C LYS A 460 15.95 30.40 12.04
N SER A 461 15.06 30.31 13.00
CA SER A 461 13.80 29.57 12.80
C SER A 461 12.67 30.12 13.65
N LYS A 462 11.44 29.87 13.20
CA LYS A 462 10.22 30.34 13.86
C LYS A 462 9.56 29.18 14.58
N PHE A 463 9.18 29.41 15.81
CA PHE A 463 8.49 28.45 16.66
C PHE A 463 7.20 29.04 17.22
N LEU A 464 6.23 28.18 17.49
CA LEU A 464 5.10 28.60 18.30
C LEU A 464 5.54 28.78 19.75
N ARG A 465 5.02 29.79 20.42
CA ARG A 465 5.30 30.02 21.85
C ARG A 465 4.82 28.86 22.75
N THR A 466 3.93 28.01 22.21
CA THR A 466 3.46 26.78 22.84
C THR A 466 4.37 25.57 22.58
N SER A 467 5.32 25.66 21.66
CA SER A 467 6.29 24.60 21.42
C SER A 467 7.12 24.33 22.68
N THR A 468 7.40 23.07 22.96
CA THR A 468 8.23 22.69 24.11
C THR A 468 9.71 22.87 23.81
N VAL A 469 10.53 23.06 24.85
CA VAL A 469 11.99 23.10 24.72
C VAL A 469 12.53 21.81 24.07
N ARG A 470 11.92 20.66 24.39
CA ARG A 470 12.25 19.37 23.76
C ARG A 470 12.02 19.37 22.25
N TYR A 471 10.91 19.97 21.81
CA TYR A 471 10.63 20.11 20.37
C TYR A 471 11.70 20.95 19.68
N VAL A 472 12.04 22.12 20.26
CA VAL A 472 13.12 22.98 19.73
C VAL A 472 14.45 22.24 19.70
N LYS A 473 14.76 21.49 20.75
CA LYS A 473 16.00 20.69 20.85
C LYS A 473 16.06 19.62 19.76
N GLY A 474 14.95 18.88 19.53
CA GLY A 474 14.83 17.90 18.44
C GLY A 474 14.97 18.53 17.06
N PHE A 475 14.40 19.73 16.87
CA PHE A 475 14.54 20.50 15.64
C PHE A 475 16.00 20.88 15.37
N VAL A 476 16.71 21.42 16.39
CA VAL A 476 18.13 21.77 16.30
C VAL A 476 18.98 20.53 16.01
N ALA A 477 18.70 19.41 16.68
CA ALA A 477 19.37 18.12 16.44
C ALA A 477 19.25 17.68 14.98
N SER A 478 18.05 17.73 14.43
CA SER A 478 17.78 17.40 13.03
C SER A 478 18.52 18.32 12.06
N LYS A 479 18.58 19.64 12.34
CA LYS A 479 19.29 20.62 11.49
C LYS A 479 20.80 20.43 11.49
N LEU A 480 21.36 20.00 12.61
CA LEU A 480 22.81 19.84 12.78
C LEU A 480 23.28 18.42 12.48
N GLY A 481 22.36 17.47 12.27
CA GLY A 481 22.69 16.04 12.08
C GLY A 481 23.31 15.42 13.36
N ALA A 482 22.93 15.90 14.54
CA ALA A 482 23.46 15.47 15.83
C ALA A 482 22.39 14.67 16.61
N ASP A 483 22.83 13.89 17.62
CA ASP A 483 21.88 13.21 18.51
C ASP A 483 21.20 14.25 19.44
N ILE A 484 19.89 14.12 19.62
CA ILE A 484 19.11 15.00 20.50
C ILE A 484 19.64 15.01 21.95
N PHE A 485 20.21 13.90 22.39
CA PHE A 485 20.77 13.77 23.75
C PHE A 485 22.12 14.50 23.93
N GLU A 486 22.82 14.80 22.83
CA GLU A 486 24.09 15.54 22.83
C GLU A 486 23.87 17.06 22.79
N ILE A 487 22.68 17.50 22.35
CA ILE A 487 22.38 18.93 22.22
C ILE A 487 21.98 19.54 23.57
N ARG A 488 22.61 20.66 23.90
CA ARG A 488 22.19 21.55 25.00
C ARG A 488 21.88 22.91 24.46
N LEU A 489 20.75 23.47 24.89
CA LEU A 489 20.27 24.79 24.50
C LEU A 489 20.47 25.75 25.68
N HIS A 490 21.05 26.91 25.40
CA HIS A 490 21.31 27.94 26.41
C HIS A 490 20.74 29.28 25.98
N ARG A 491 20.13 30.01 26.89
CA ARG A 491 19.84 31.45 26.69
C ARG A 491 20.89 32.32 27.35
N CYS A 492 21.10 33.50 26.82
CA CYS A 492 21.97 34.49 27.45
C CYS A 492 21.15 35.37 28.40
N VAL A 493 21.56 35.41 29.66
CA VAL A 493 20.95 36.28 30.68
C VAL A 493 21.98 37.34 31.06
N GLY A 494 21.82 38.58 30.52
CA GLY A 494 22.84 39.64 30.65
C GLY A 494 24.04 39.41 29.76
N ASP A 495 25.14 40.16 30.00
CA ASP A 495 26.23 40.25 29.03
C ASP A 495 27.11 39.00 28.85
N LYS A 496 27.07 37.99 29.72
CA LYS A 496 27.95 36.79 29.64
C LYS A 496 27.44 35.54 30.40
N VAL A 497 26.22 35.51 30.92
CA VAL A 497 25.73 34.36 31.69
C VAL A 497 24.84 33.51 30.77
N PHE A 498 25.24 32.24 30.55
CA PHE A 498 24.47 31.29 29.81
C PHE A 498 23.66 30.40 30.79
N GLU A 499 22.34 30.44 30.67
CA GLU A 499 21.44 29.57 31.42
C GLU A 499 20.95 28.45 30.50
N GLU A 500 21.14 27.18 30.93
CA GLU A 500 20.65 26.02 30.17
C GLU A 500 19.13 25.92 30.28
N LEU A 501 18.47 25.59 29.15
CA LEU A 501 17.04 25.36 29.08
C LEU A 501 16.73 23.91 29.50
N GLU A 502 16.89 23.60 30.76
CA GLU A 502 16.78 22.23 31.31
C GLU A 502 15.35 21.67 31.29
N ARG A 503 14.32 22.53 31.34
CA ARG A 503 12.92 22.12 31.43
C ARG A 503 12.37 21.72 30.07
N GLU A 504 12.75 20.54 29.59
CA GLU A 504 12.45 20.06 28.24
C GLU A 504 10.96 20.07 27.87
N PHE A 505 10.06 19.86 28.83
CA PHE A 505 8.61 19.84 28.60
C PHE A 505 7.91 21.19 28.83
N SER A 506 8.64 22.22 29.27
CA SER A 506 8.12 23.58 29.38
C SER A 506 7.96 24.21 28.00
N GLN A 507 6.94 25.06 27.86
CA GLN A 507 6.69 25.77 26.60
C GLN A 507 7.63 26.98 26.48
N ILE A 508 7.95 27.38 25.26
CA ILE A 508 8.82 28.54 24.97
C ILE A 508 8.30 29.81 25.67
N ARG A 509 6.97 30.03 25.69
CA ARG A 509 6.36 31.16 26.40
C ARG A 509 6.67 31.24 27.88
N ASP A 510 6.87 30.07 28.53
CA ASP A 510 7.17 29.98 29.96
C ASP A 510 8.67 30.19 30.25
N MET A 511 9.49 30.22 29.20
CA MET A 511 10.93 30.42 29.26
C MET A 511 11.35 31.88 29.06
N HIS A 512 10.38 32.82 28.95
CA HIS A 512 10.61 34.25 28.73
C HIS A 512 11.52 34.51 27.50
N LEU A 513 11.29 33.81 26.41
CA LEU A 513 11.95 34.01 25.12
C LEU A 513 11.09 34.93 24.24
N ASP A 514 11.70 36.01 23.75
CA ASP A 514 11.07 36.99 22.89
C ASP A 514 11.55 36.89 21.42
N ASP A 515 10.80 37.52 20.54
CA ASP A 515 11.09 37.54 19.11
C ASP A 515 12.47 38.18 18.84
N GLY A 516 13.32 37.44 18.16
CA GLY A 516 14.69 37.84 17.88
C GLY A 516 15.74 37.36 18.89
N ASP A 517 15.33 36.69 19.97
CA ASP A 517 16.27 36.19 20.99
C ASP A 517 17.22 35.13 20.41
N SER A 518 18.42 35.12 21.01
CA SER A 518 19.49 34.21 20.63
C SER A 518 19.58 33.01 21.57
N ILE A 519 19.54 31.81 20.97
CA ILE A 519 19.75 30.53 21.64
C ILE A 519 21.15 30.01 21.28
N PHE A 520 21.93 29.71 22.27
CA PHE A 520 23.27 29.15 22.09
C PHE A 520 23.19 27.64 22.14
N VAL A 521 23.73 27.03 21.09
CA VAL A 521 23.73 25.58 20.91
C VAL A 521 25.11 25.03 21.25
N GLU A 522 25.12 24.07 22.15
CA GLU A 522 26.29 23.25 22.50
C GLU A 522 25.99 21.82 22.05
N VAL A 523 26.92 21.26 21.25
CA VAL A 523 26.87 19.89 20.73
C VAL A 523 28.09 19.15 21.23
#